data_6692038a8302717f9ebe822291b03060
#
_entry.id   6692038a8302717f9ebe822291b03060
#
_cell.length_a   1.000
_cell.length_b   1.000
_cell.length_c   1.000
_cell.angle_alpha   90.00
_cell.angle_beta   90.00
_cell.angle_gamma   90.00
#
_symmetry.space_group_name_H-M   'P 1'
#
loop_
_entity.id
_entity.type
_entity.pdbx_description
1 polymer ?
#
loop_
_entity_poly.entity_id
_entity_poly.type
_entity_poly.pdbx_seq_one_letter_code
_entity_poly.pdbx_strand_id
1 'polypeptide(L)'
;DGTTACDLRYRGYRILSGKYGLSGLPAVYGAEKEAQTLEVVLEDGRTGIQVTLLYGVLPKYDVITRSAQIINTKENIIYLEKAASACLDFVTGKYDVISFYGRHAMERNYQRIPVSHGNYVIGSRRGTSSHQYSPFLILTEEGTTEDAGACYAMSFVYSGGFQAEVEKDQFGQNRMLMGLQPEQFSYPLNTGEVFVIPETVMTYSRNGLAELSQNLHRCFRNNLCRGPHKGKVRPILINSWEASYFDFDGESILKLAEEAKELGIE
;
A
#
# COMPACT_ATOMS: atom_id res chain seq x y z
N ASP A 1 5.15 -21.55 -23.12
CA ASP A 1 4.17 -21.91 -24.16
C ASP A 1 3.58 -20.67 -24.87
N GLY A 2 4.03 -19.46 -24.54
CA GLY A 2 3.59 -18.21 -25.15
C GLY A 2 2.17 -17.76 -24.77
N THR A 3 1.59 -18.33 -23.71
CA THR A 3 0.28 -17.94 -23.21
C THR A 3 0.40 -17.19 -21.89
N THR A 4 -0.54 -16.29 -21.61
CA THR A 4 -0.70 -15.61 -20.33
C THR A 4 -1.74 -16.29 -19.42
N ALA A 5 -2.31 -17.42 -19.87
CA ALA A 5 -3.32 -18.16 -19.12
C ALA A 5 -2.67 -18.92 -17.95
N CYS A 6 -3.22 -18.73 -16.76
CA CYS A 6 -2.80 -19.36 -15.53
C CYS A 6 -4.04 -19.97 -14.84
N ASP A 7 -3.99 -21.29 -14.51
CA ASP A 7 -5.07 -22.01 -13.81
C ASP A 7 -4.62 -22.35 -12.39
N LEU A 8 -4.62 -21.34 -11.53
CA LEU A 8 -4.24 -21.49 -10.13
C LEU A 8 -5.32 -22.24 -9.34
N ARG A 9 -4.98 -23.42 -8.85
CA ARG A 9 -5.86 -24.27 -8.04
C ARG A 9 -5.40 -24.31 -6.60
N TYR A 10 -6.36 -24.28 -5.68
CA TYR A 10 -6.12 -24.41 -4.25
C TYR A 10 -5.40 -25.72 -3.90
N ARG A 11 -4.36 -25.60 -3.05
CA ARG A 11 -3.58 -26.74 -2.54
C ARG A 11 -3.70 -26.92 -1.04
N GLY A 12 -3.81 -25.82 -0.29
CA GLY A 12 -3.91 -25.88 1.15
C GLY A 12 -3.78 -24.52 1.79
N TYR A 13 -3.89 -24.48 3.12
CA TYR A 13 -3.68 -23.27 3.90
C TYR A 13 -2.99 -23.56 5.22
N ARG A 14 -2.42 -22.52 5.82
CA ARG A 14 -1.88 -22.55 7.20
C ARG A 14 -2.33 -21.28 7.93
N ILE A 15 -2.57 -21.41 9.24
CA ILE A 15 -2.80 -20.28 10.13
C ILE A 15 -1.64 -20.23 11.11
N LEU A 16 -0.97 -19.11 11.19
CA LEU A 16 0.21 -18.87 12.02
C LEU A 16 -0.07 -17.76 13.01
N SER A 17 0.51 -17.86 14.21
CA SER A 17 0.51 -16.77 15.19
C SER A 17 1.48 -15.67 14.76
N GLY A 18 1.09 -14.42 15.00
CA GLY A 18 1.86 -13.26 14.57
C GLY A 18 1.62 -12.88 13.11
N LYS A 19 2.17 -11.72 12.74
CA LYS A 19 2.11 -11.18 11.38
C LYS A 19 3.29 -11.67 10.55
N TYR A 20 3.05 -12.11 9.32
CA TYR A 20 4.13 -12.43 8.37
C TYR A 20 5.05 -11.23 8.13
N GLY A 21 6.34 -11.49 7.89
CA GLY A 21 7.31 -10.53 7.40
C GLY A 21 7.53 -10.67 5.90
N LEU A 22 8.07 -9.64 5.27
CA LEU A 22 8.51 -9.65 3.88
C LEU A 22 10.01 -9.40 3.82
N SER A 23 10.77 -10.34 3.25
CA SER A 23 12.21 -10.18 3.10
C SER A 23 12.53 -9.07 2.11
N GLY A 24 13.36 -8.09 2.53
CA GLY A 24 13.78 -6.98 1.68
C GLY A 24 12.72 -5.90 1.40
N LEU A 25 11.51 -6.04 1.95
CA LEU A 25 10.42 -5.09 1.76
C LEU A 25 9.86 -4.59 3.11
N PRO A 26 9.37 -3.34 3.16
CA PRO A 26 8.66 -2.86 4.33
C PRO A 26 7.34 -3.61 4.50
N ALA A 27 6.97 -3.89 5.75
CA ALA A 27 5.70 -4.52 6.09
C ALA A 27 5.24 -4.10 7.49
N VAL A 28 3.94 -4.11 7.70
CA VAL A 28 3.34 -4.06 9.03
C VAL A 28 3.83 -5.26 9.83
N TYR A 29 4.08 -5.09 11.12
CA TYR A 29 4.48 -6.16 12.02
C TYR A 29 3.49 -6.29 13.19
N GLY A 30 3.42 -7.45 13.79
CA GLY A 30 2.60 -7.74 14.95
C GLY A 30 3.08 -9.03 15.62
N ALA A 31 3.16 -9.00 16.95
CA ALA A 31 3.55 -10.16 17.74
C ALA A 31 2.44 -11.26 17.72
N GLU A 32 2.76 -12.44 18.22
CA GLU A 32 1.86 -13.60 18.25
C GLU A 32 0.50 -13.33 18.88
N LYS A 33 0.45 -12.47 19.90
CA LYS A 33 -0.80 -12.10 20.59
C LYS A 33 -1.55 -10.95 19.94
N GLU A 34 -0.94 -10.26 18.98
CA GLU A 34 -1.49 -9.05 18.34
C GLU A 34 -2.06 -9.32 16.96
N ALA A 35 -1.58 -10.36 16.30
CA ALA A 35 -1.91 -10.64 14.92
C ALA A 35 -1.93 -12.15 14.63
N GLN A 36 -2.55 -12.50 13.52
CA GLN A 36 -2.51 -13.83 12.92
C GLN A 36 -2.20 -13.70 11.43
N THR A 37 -1.58 -14.74 10.89
CA THR A 37 -1.33 -14.86 9.45
C THR A 37 -2.08 -16.05 8.89
N LEU A 38 -2.87 -15.83 7.82
CA LEU A 38 -3.38 -16.90 6.96
C LEU A 38 -2.52 -16.95 5.70
N GLU A 39 -1.97 -18.10 5.41
CA GLU A 39 -1.30 -18.41 4.15
C GLU A 39 -2.20 -19.37 3.34
N VAL A 40 -2.46 -19.02 2.08
CA VAL A 40 -3.21 -19.90 1.14
C VAL A 40 -2.31 -20.21 -0.03
N VAL A 41 -2.10 -21.49 -0.28
CA VAL A 41 -1.24 -21.97 -1.37
C VAL A 41 -2.10 -22.36 -2.57
N LEU A 42 -1.76 -21.79 -3.71
CA LEU A 42 -2.34 -22.06 -5.02
C LEU A 42 -1.23 -22.55 -5.96
N GLU A 43 -1.58 -23.41 -6.91
CA GLU A 43 -0.62 -23.92 -7.89
C GLU A 43 -1.27 -24.14 -9.26
N ASP A 44 -0.57 -23.76 -10.30
CA ASP A 44 -0.84 -24.20 -11.67
C ASP A 44 0.12 -25.34 -12.03
N GLY A 45 -0.39 -26.56 -12.04
CA GLY A 45 0.42 -27.76 -12.34
C GLY A 45 0.97 -27.80 -13.77
N ARG A 46 0.39 -27.04 -14.71
CA ARG A 46 0.86 -26.96 -16.09
C ARG A 46 2.08 -26.04 -16.22
N THR A 47 1.99 -24.84 -15.69
CA THR A 47 3.07 -23.83 -15.81
C THR A 47 4.12 -23.97 -14.72
N GLY A 48 3.78 -24.59 -13.57
CA GLY A 48 4.66 -24.69 -12.41
C GLY A 48 4.70 -23.42 -11.58
N ILE A 49 3.77 -22.51 -11.78
CA ILE A 49 3.61 -21.34 -10.91
C ILE A 49 2.94 -21.78 -9.60
N GLN A 50 3.59 -21.52 -8.49
CA GLN A 50 2.97 -21.61 -7.16
C GLN A 50 2.84 -20.20 -6.59
N VAL A 51 1.66 -19.89 -6.03
CA VAL A 51 1.37 -18.61 -5.40
C VAL A 51 0.96 -18.87 -3.96
N THR A 52 1.67 -18.25 -3.02
CA THR A 52 1.27 -18.18 -1.62
C THR A 52 0.66 -16.83 -1.34
N LEU A 53 -0.64 -16.82 -1.07
CA LEU A 53 -1.37 -15.62 -0.68
C LEU A 53 -1.19 -15.42 0.82
N LEU A 54 -0.73 -14.23 1.22
CA LEU A 54 -0.48 -13.86 2.61
C LEU A 54 -1.54 -12.87 3.09
N TYR A 55 -2.26 -13.23 4.15
CA TYR A 55 -3.21 -12.37 4.84
C TYR A 55 -2.74 -12.19 6.28
N GLY A 56 -2.46 -10.96 6.69
CA GLY A 56 -2.19 -10.63 8.08
C GLY A 56 -3.41 -9.95 8.68
N VAL A 57 -3.89 -10.43 9.83
CA VAL A 57 -5.07 -9.89 10.51
C VAL A 57 -4.64 -9.23 11.81
N LEU A 58 -4.96 -7.95 11.97
CA LEU A 58 -4.69 -7.16 13.17
C LEU A 58 -6.03 -6.67 13.76
N PRO A 59 -6.71 -7.49 14.58
CA PRO A 59 -8.09 -7.22 15.02
C PRO A 59 -8.25 -5.94 15.81
N LYS A 60 -7.21 -5.58 16.59
CA LYS A 60 -7.20 -4.35 17.41
C LYS A 60 -7.41 -3.07 16.60
N TYR A 61 -7.10 -3.10 15.31
CA TYR A 61 -7.14 -1.93 14.42
C TYR A 61 -8.13 -2.08 13.28
N ASP A 62 -8.88 -3.18 13.21
CA ASP A 62 -9.72 -3.52 12.05
C ASP A 62 -8.95 -3.49 10.72
N VAL A 63 -7.73 -4.04 10.76
CA VAL A 63 -6.81 -4.03 9.63
C VAL A 63 -6.53 -5.45 9.15
N ILE A 64 -6.58 -5.63 7.84
CA ILE A 64 -6.08 -6.81 7.13
C ILE A 64 -4.95 -6.35 6.21
N THR A 65 -3.82 -7.04 6.25
CA THR A 65 -2.74 -6.83 5.30
C THR A 65 -2.71 -7.94 4.25
N ARG A 66 -2.27 -7.62 3.07
CA ARG A 66 -2.25 -8.51 1.93
C ARG A 66 -0.93 -8.42 1.17
N SER A 67 -0.34 -9.56 0.89
CA SER A 67 0.81 -9.74 0.00
C SER A 67 0.72 -11.10 -0.68
N ALA A 68 1.62 -11.38 -1.61
CA ALA A 68 1.77 -12.71 -2.18
C ALA A 68 3.23 -13.01 -2.49
N GLN A 69 3.57 -14.31 -2.51
CA GLN A 69 4.83 -14.83 -2.98
C GLN A 69 4.55 -15.71 -4.20
N ILE A 70 5.33 -15.53 -5.26
CA ILE A 70 5.22 -16.28 -6.49
C ILE A 70 6.51 -17.06 -6.69
N ILE A 71 6.41 -18.36 -6.89
CA ILE A 71 7.54 -19.27 -7.09
C ILE A 71 7.39 -19.95 -8.44
N ASN A 72 8.47 -20.01 -9.19
CA ASN A 72 8.54 -20.87 -10.37
C ASN A 72 9.14 -22.23 -9.96
N THR A 73 8.36 -23.32 -10.06
CA THR A 73 8.78 -24.64 -9.67
C THR A 73 9.30 -25.50 -10.84
N LYS A 74 9.28 -24.97 -12.07
CA LYS A 74 9.75 -25.67 -13.29
C LYS A 74 10.99 -25.01 -13.89
N GLU A 75 11.63 -25.70 -14.84
CA GLU A 75 12.89 -25.26 -15.43
C GLU A 75 12.77 -24.09 -16.42
N ASN A 76 11.57 -23.81 -16.91
CA ASN A 76 11.35 -22.70 -17.84
C ASN A 76 11.28 -21.37 -17.10
N ILE A 77 11.86 -20.32 -17.66
CA ILE A 77 11.71 -18.95 -17.15
C ILE A 77 10.26 -18.48 -17.37
N ILE A 78 9.67 -17.91 -16.33
CA ILE A 78 8.34 -17.30 -16.38
C ILE A 78 8.48 -15.80 -16.24
N TYR A 79 7.78 -15.04 -17.07
CA TYR A 79 7.78 -13.58 -16.98
C TYR A 79 6.53 -13.10 -16.26
N LEU A 80 6.73 -12.34 -15.17
CA LEU A 80 5.65 -11.69 -14.44
C LEU A 80 5.43 -10.30 -15.04
N GLU A 81 4.26 -10.05 -15.60
CA GLU A 81 3.93 -8.78 -16.26
C GLU A 81 2.96 -7.91 -15.47
N LYS A 82 2.31 -8.50 -14.45
CA LYS A 82 1.48 -7.78 -13.49
C LYS A 82 1.58 -8.46 -12.12
N ALA A 83 1.81 -7.67 -11.08
CA ALA A 83 1.87 -8.16 -9.70
C ALA A 83 1.07 -7.23 -8.77
N ALA A 84 -0.16 -7.64 -8.46
CA ALA A 84 -1.05 -6.94 -7.54
C ALA A 84 -1.05 -7.61 -6.18
N SER A 85 -1.00 -6.79 -5.12
CA SER A 85 -1.00 -7.26 -3.73
C SER A 85 -2.40 -7.57 -3.23
N ALA A 86 -3.36 -6.74 -3.59
CA ALA A 86 -4.73 -6.83 -3.11
C ALA A 86 -5.74 -6.62 -4.24
N CYS A 87 -6.82 -7.39 -4.17
CA CYS A 87 -7.99 -7.27 -5.03
C CYS A 87 -9.22 -7.50 -4.16
N LEU A 88 -10.18 -6.56 -4.18
CA LEU A 88 -11.49 -6.67 -3.53
C LEU A 88 -12.58 -6.49 -4.58
N ASP A 89 -13.51 -7.44 -4.60
CA ASP A 89 -14.67 -7.43 -5.47
C ASP A 89 -15.96 -7.11 -4.68
N PHE A 90 -16.77 -6.23 -5.23
CA PHE A 90 -18.05 -5.80 -4.69
C PHE A 90 -19.14 -6.14 -5.70
N VAL A 91 -20.03 -7.06 -5.34
CA VAL A 91 -21.02 -7.63 -6.28
C VAL A 91 -22.04 -6.58 -6.74
N THR A 92 -22.42 -5.66 -5.86
CA THR A 92 -23.37 -4.58 -6.14
C THR A 92 -23.03 -3.35 -5.32
N GLY A 93 -23.52 -2.19 -5.73
CA GLY A 93 -23.40 -0.95 -4.98
C GLY A 93 -23.13 0.26 -5.85
N LYS A 94 -23.44 1.41 -5.30
CA LYS A 94 -23.02 2.71 -5.81
C LYS A 94 -21.90 3.23 -4.93
N TYR A 95 -20.79 3.52 -5.53
CA TYR A 95 -19.58 3.93 -4.82
C TYR A 95 -19.02 5.21 -5.38
N ASP A 96 -18.29 5.93 -4.52
CA ASP A 96 -17.36 6.98 -4.89
C ASP A 96 -15.94 6.51 -4.62
N VAL A 97 -15.00 6.88 -5.47
CA VAL A 97 -13.57 6.70 -5.21
C VAL A 97 -12.96 8.00 -4.70
N ILE A 98 -12.17 7.89 -3.63
CA ILE A 98 -11.39 8.99 -3.06
C ILE A 98 -9.92 8.72 -3.30
N SER A 99 -9.22 9.71 -3.83
CA SER A 99 -7.77 9.69 -4.04
C SER A 99 -7.14 11.03 -3.67
N PHE A 100 -5.81 11.02 -3.54
CA PHE A 100 -5.03 12.19 -3.20
C PHE A 100 -3.98 12.44 -4.27
N TYR A 101 -3.95 13.66 -4.80
CA TYR A 101 -3.01 14.09 -5.82
C TYR A 101 -2.32 15.39 -5.41
N GLY A 102 -1.28 15.78 -6.10
CA GLY A 102 -0.62 17.04 -5.80
C GLY A 102 0.64 17.32 -6.61
N ARG A 103 1.26 18.41 -6.23
CA ARG A 103 2.54 18.89 -6.74
C ARG A 103 3.29 19.61 -5.63
N HIS A 104 4.52 20.05 -5.90
CA HIS A 104 5.28 20.86 -4.97
C HIS A 104 4.45 22.05 -4.43
N ALA A 105 4.45 22.23 -3.13
CA ALA A 105 3.68 23.22 -2.37
C ALA A 105 2.14 23.11 -2.51
N MET A 106 1.65 22.02 -3.10
CA MET A 106 0.21 21.70 -3.20
C MET A 106 0.02 20.18 -3.13
N GLU A 107 0.54 19.56 -2.09
CA GLU A 107 0.46 18.11 -1.86
C GLU A 107 -0.90 17.72 -1.26
N ARG A 108 -1.31 16.48 -1.52
CA ARG A 108 -2.48 15.84 -0.93
C ARG A 108 -3.81 16.56 -1.16
N ASN A 109 -4.02 17.08 -2.37
CA ASN A 109 -5.34 17.53 -2.72
C ASN A 109 -6.30 16.36 -2.74
N TYR A 110 -7.46 16.56 -2.12
CA TYR A 110 -8.52 15.58 -2.02
C TYR A 110 -9.36 15.58 -3.30
N GLN A 111 -9.65 14.40 -3.82
CA GLN A 111 -10.58 14.20 -4.92
C GLN A 111 -11.54 13.07 -4.60
N ARG A 112 -12.84 13.30 -4.78
CA ARG A 112 -13.91 12.31 -4.65
C ARG A 112 -14.76 12.33 -5.92
N ILE A 113 -14.87 11.17 -6.59
CA ILE A 113 -15.62 11.04 -7.83
C ILE A 113 -16.51 9.79 -7.79
N PRO A 114 -17.73 9.85 -8.36
CA PRO A 114 -18.58 8.68 -8.51
C PRO A 114 -17.93 7.63 -9.42
N VAL A 115 -18.02 6.36 -9.02
CA VAL A 115 -17.55 5.24 -9.85
C VAL A 115 -18.53 5.01 -11.00
N SER A 116 -18.05 5.16 -12.22
CA SER A 116 -18.77 4.89 -13.46
C SER A 116 -18.22 3.65 -14.16
N HIS A 117 -18.95 3.12 -15.18
CA HIS A 117 -18.44 2.01 -16.00
C HIS A 117 -17.11 2.36 -16.62
N GLY A 118 -16.17 1.42 -16.58
CA GLY A 118 -14.78 1.60 -16.97
C GLY A 118 -13.83 1.60 -15.77
N ASN A 119 -12.66 2.18 -15.95
CA ASN A 119 -11.57 2.05 -15.00
C ASN A 119 -11.06 3.43 -14.54
N TYR A 120 -11.04 3.65 -13.24
CA TYR A 120 -10.33 4.77 -12.63
C TYR A 120 -8.98 4.30 -12.13
N VAL A 121 -7.90 4.89 -12.65
CA VAL A 121 -6.52 4.46 -12.36
C VAL A 121 -5.69 5.63 -11.89
N ILE A 122 -4.97 5.44 -10.78
CA ILE A 122 -3.87 6.31 -10.33
C ILE A 122 -2.59 5.49 -10.18
N GLY A 123 -1.45 6.13 -10.27
CA GLY A 123 -0.18 5.43 -10.10
C GLY A 123 1.04 6.30 -10.38
N SER A 124 2.21 5.72 -10.18
CA SER A 124 3.48 6.33 -10.52
C SER A 124 4.31 5.41 -11.42
N ARG A 125 4.80 5.96 -12.54
CA ARG A 125 5.71 5.31 -13.49
C ARG A 125 7.15 5.78 -13.36
N ARG A 126 7.46 6.51 -12.28
CA ARG A 126 8.77 7.17 -12.08
C ARG A 126 9.78 6.30 -11.33
N GLY A 127 9.45 5.04 -11.05
CA GLY A 127 10.25 4.17 -10.19
C GLY A 127 10.16 4.50 -8.70
N THR A 128 9.44 5.55 -8.35
CA THR A 128 9.14 5.95 -6.96
C THR A 128 7.71 6.46 -6.86
N SER A 129 7.07 6.21 -5.74
CA SER A 129 5.84 6.93 -5.38
C SER A 129 6.20 8.41 -5.14
N SER A 130 5.32 9.32 -5.49
CA SER A 130 5.58 10.76 -5.42
C SER A 130 4.39 11.50 -4.82
N HIS A 131 4.55 12.81 -4.60
CA HIS A 131 3.46 13.68 -4.20
C HIS A 131 2.39 13.86 -5.30
N GLN A 132 2.66 13.42 -6.53
CA GLN A 132 1.72 13.54 -7.66
C GLN A 132 0.46 12.68 -7.42
N TYR A 133 0.63 11.43 -6.96
CA TYR A 133 -0.44 10.56 -6.50
C TYR A 133 0.03 9.78 -5.28
N SER A 134 -0.79 9.77 -4.23
CA SER A 134 -0.53 8.95 -3.05
C SER A 134 -0.85 7.48 -3.34
N PRO A 135 -0.04 6.52 -2.87
CA PRO A 135 -0.32 5.08 -3.00
C PRO A 135 -1.43 4.65 -2.04
N PHE A 136 -2.59 5.29 -2.17
CA PHE A 136 -3.73 5.18 -1.27
C PHE A 136 -5.04 5.46 -2.00
N LEU A 137 -6.01 4.56 -1.85
CA LEU A 137 -7.37 4.72 -2.35
C LEU A 137 -8.38 4.41 -1.27
N ILE A 138 -9.52 5.12 -1.31
CA ILE A 138 -10.71 4.77 -0.54
C ILE A 138 -11.87 4.57 -1.52
N LEU A 139 -12.65 3.52 -1.31
CA LEU A 139 -13.93 3.29 -1.92
C LEU A 139 -15.02 3.52 -0.87
N THR A 140 -15.95 4.42 -1.12
CA THR A 140 -17.04 4.74 -0.18
C THR A 140 -18.38 4.45 -0.81
N GLU A 141 -19.36 4.01 -0.01
CA GLU A 141 -20.76 4.06 -0.45
C GLU A 141 -21.19 5.50 -0.72
N GLU A 142 -22.16 5.66 -1.62
CA GLU A 142 -22.76 6.96 -1.92
C GLU A 142 -23.30 7.63 -0.65
N GLY A 143 -22.94 8.88 -0.43
CA GLY A 143 -23.39 9.63 0.76
C GLY A 143 -22.55 9.42 2.03
N THR A 144 -21.50 8.59 2.00
CA THR A 144 -20.56 8.46 3.15
C THR A 144 -19.93 9.81 3.49
N THR A 145 -19.92 10.13 4.79
CA THR A 145 -19.36 11.34 5.38
C THR A 145 -18.17 11.03 6.28
N GLU A 146 -17.67 12.00 7.03
CA GLU A 146 -16.65 11.78 8.08
C GLU A 146 -17.17 10.86 9.19
N ASP A 147 -18.45 10.98 9.56
CA ASP A 147 -19.02 10.35 10.76
C ASP A 147 -20.04 9.24 10.46
N ALA A 148 -20.34 8.97 9.19
CA ALA A 148 -21.35 7.97 8.81
C ALA A 148 -21.09 7.38 7.42
N GLY A 149 -21.55 6.13 7.22
CA GLY A 149 -21.50 5.42 5.95
C GLY A 149 -20.33 4.42 5.88
N ALA A 150 -20.44 3.47 4.95
CA ALA A 150 -19.44 2.43 4.76
C ALA A 150 -18.32 2.87 3.82
N CYS A 151 -17.09 2.56 4.19
CA CYS A 151 -15.91 2.87 3.39
C CYS A 151 -14.81 1.82 3.57
N TYR A 152 -14.03 1.64 2.52
CA TYR A 152 -12.95 0.65 2.39
C TYR A 152 -11.70 1.35 1.92
N ALA A 153 -10.56 1.13 2.55
CA ALA A 153 -9.30 1.71 2.14
C ALA A 153 -8.25 0.68 1.80
N MET A 154 -7.40 1.01 0.84
CA MET A 154 -6.15 0.33 0.52
C MET A 154 -4.99 1.32 0.60
N SER A 155 -3.95 0.97 1.35
CA SER A 155 -2.68 1.70 1.45
C SER A 155 -1.52 0.79 1.07
N PHE A 156 -0.73 1.17 0.07
CA PHE A 156 0.38 0.39 -0.42
C PHE A 156 1.66 0.71 0.35
N VAL A 157 2.25 -0.26 1.01
CA VAL A 157 3.48 -0.10 1.81
C VAL A 157 4.70 -0.30 0.91
N TYR A 158 4.88 0.63 -0.01
CA TYR A 158 5.97 0.60 -0.99
C TYR A 158 6.28 2.00 -1.48
N SER A 159 7.55 2.31 -1.68
CA SER A 159 8.00 3.62 -2.17
C SER A 159 8.33 3.65 -3.67
N GLY A 160 8.22 2.54 -4.36
CA GLY A 160 8.46 2.42 -5.80
C GLY A 160 7.25 2.77 -6.67
N GLY A 161 7.33 2.39 -7.93
CA GLY A 161 6.21 2.53 -8.88
C GLY A 161 5.02 1.68 -8.48
N PHE A 162 3.82 2.26 -8.46
CA PHE A 162 2.59 1.58 -8.06
C PHE A 162 1.45 1.88 -9.02
N GLN A 163 0.44 1.04 -8.98
CA GLN A 163 -0.87 1.28 -9.58
C GLN A 163 -1.98 0.91 -8.58
N ALA A 164 -2.97 1.78 -8.51
CA ALA A 164 -4.22 1.53 -7.81
C ALA A 164 -5.38 1.82 -8.77
N GLU A 165 -6.35 0.92 -8.81
CA GLU A 165 -7.46 1.02 -9.75
C GLU A 165 -8.80 0.65 -9.10
N VAL A 166 -9.86 1.29 -9.57
CA VAL A 166 -11.25 0.93 -9.31
C VAL A 166 -11.94 0.76 -10.64
N GLU A 167 -12.40 -0.46 -10.91
CA GLU A 167 -13.13 -0.84 -12.10
C GLU A 167 -14.60 -1.06 -11.78
N LYS A 168 -15.48 -0.60 -12.66
CA LYS A 168 -16.88 -1.02 -12.70
C LYS A 168 -17.15 -1.70 -14.03
N ASP A 169 -17.46 -2.99 -13.98
CA ASP A 169 -17.69 -3.81 -15.14
C ASP A 169 -19.08 -3.56 -15.79
N GLN A 170 -19.34 -4.25 -16.90
CA GLN A 170 -20.61 -4.16 -17.64
C GLN A 170 -21.81 -4.70 -16.85
N PHE A 171 -21.61 -5.48 -15.80
CA PHE A 171 -22.66 -6.03 -14.94
C PHE A 171 -22.90 -5.17 -13.69
N GLY A 172 -22.11 -4.09 -13.51
CA GLY A 172 -22.21 -3.19 -12.36
C GLY A 172 -21.44 -3.69 -11.12
N GLN A 173 -20.61 -4.73 -11.26
CA GLN A 173 -19.70 -5.15 -10.21
C GLN A 173 -18.53 -4.18 -10.13
N ASN A 174 -18.06 -3.91 -8.92
CA ASN A 174 -16.92 -3.04 -8.70
C ASN A 174 -15.74 -3.85 -8.20
N ARG A 175 -14.54 -3.53 -8.69
CA ARG A 175 -13.27 -4.12 -8.27
C ARG A 175 -12.30 -3.04 -7.86
N MET A 176 -11.72 -3.18 -6.68
CA MET A 176 -10.63 -2.33 -6.19
C MET A 176 -9.34 -3.14 -6.17
N LEU A 177 -8.29 -2.66 -6.83
CA LEU A 177 -7.01 -3.37 -6.98
C LEU A 177 -5.85 -2.44 -6.72
N MET A 178 -4.79 -2.97 -6.07
CA MET A 178 -3.57 -2.24 -5.75
C MET A 178 -2.34 -3.14 -5.86
N GLY A 179 -1.26 -2.62 -6.43
CA GLY A 179 -0.01 -3.36 -6.56
C GLY A 179 1.10 -2.58 -7.26
N LEU A 180 2.07 -3.32 -7.81
CA LEU A 180 3.15 -2.73 -8.59
C LEU A 180 2.62 -2.14 -9.89
N GLN A 181 3.29 -1.07 -10.37
CA GLN A 181 3.01 -0.48 -11.67
C GLN A 181 3.31 -1.51 -12.78
N PRO A 182 2.30 -1.93 -13.58
CA PRO A 182 2.50 -2.97 -14.59
C PRO A 182 3.14 -2.46 -15.89
N GLU A 183 3.09 -1.16 -16.14
CA GLU A 183 3.63 -0.60 -17.37
C GLU A 183 5.16 -0.68 -17.37
N GLN A 184 5.72 -1.32 -18.38
CA GLN A 184 7.14 -1.67 -18.50
C GLN A 184 7.66 -2.65 -17.41
N PHE A 185 6.74 -3.32 -16.71
CA PHE A 185 7.10 -4.36 -15.77
C PHE A 185 7.13 -5.72 -16.49
N SER A 186 8.28 -6.36 -16.49
CA SER A 186 8.45 -7.72 -16.96
C SER A 186 9.60 -8.33 -16.16
N TYR A 187 9.25 -9.14 -15.14
CA TYR A 187 10.23 -9.74 -14.25
C TYR A 187 10.48 -11.20 -14.61
N PRO A 188 11.71 -11.58 -15.03
CA PRO A 188 12.05 -12.96 -15.30
C PRO A 188 12.20 -13.74 -14.00
N LEU A 189 11.29 -14.68 -13.76
CA LEU A 189 11.30 -15.55 -12.58
C LEU A 189 11.94 -16.89 -12.95
N ASN A 190 13.16 -17.11 -12.47
CA ASN A 190 13.93 -18.32 -12.71
C ASN A 190 13.42 -19.48 -11.85
N THR A 191 13.84 -20.70 -12.17
CA THR A 191 13.55 -21.92 -11.41
C THR A 191 13.93 -21.79 -9.95
N GLY A 192 12.98 -22.04 -9.05
CA GLY A 192 13.18 -21.95 -7.60
C GLY A 192 13.24 -20.52 -7.06
N GLU A 193 13.21 -19.51 -7.91
CA GLU A 193 13.21 -18.11 -7.48
C GLU A 193 11.84 -17.72 -6.90
N VAL A 194 11.87 -16.88 -5.87
CA VAL A 194 10.68 -16.35 -5.20
C VAL A 194 10.56 -14.86 -5.47
N PHE A 195 9.48 -14.45 -6.11
CA PHE A 195 9.11 -13.05 -6.22
C PHE A 195 8.14 -12.68 -5.09
N VAL A 196 8.48 -11.65 -4.31
CA VAL A 196 7.66 -11.16 -3.20
C VAL A 196 6.98 -9.86 -3.61
N ILE A 197 5.65 -9.81 -3.53
CA ILE A 197 4.87 -8.62 -3.86
C ILE A 197 4.81 -7.71 -2.61
N PRO A 198 5.04 -6.39 -2.73
CA PRO A 198 4.91 -5.46 -1.61
C PRO A 198 3.52 -5.51 -0.95
N GLU A 199 3.45 -5.13 0.31
CA GLU A 199 2.24 -5.24 1.12
C GLU A 199 1.21 -4.13 0.83
N THR A 200 -0.06 -4.50 0.77
CA THR A 200 -1.21 -3.59 0.87
C THR A 200 -1.87 -3.75 2.24
N VAL A 201 -2.10 -2.64 2.91
CA VAL A 201 -2.86 -2.56 4.17
C VAL A 201 -4.27 -2.14 3.85
N MET A 202 -5.25 -2.91 4.33
CA MET A 202 -6.68 -2.70 4.08
C MET A 202 -7.41 -2.50 5.39
N THR A 203 -8.41 -1.62 5.39
CA THR A 203 -9.32 -1.42 6.51
C THR A 203 -10.71 -1.08 6.01
N TYR A 204 -11.69 -1.30 6.88
CA TYR A 204 -13.09 -1.01 6.66
C TYR A 204 -13.65 -0.21 7.84
N SER A 205 -14.59 0.68 7.56
CA SER A 205 -15.43 1.33 8.56
C SER A 205 -16.86 1.44 8.05
N ARG A 206 -17.83 1.31 8.95
CA ARG A 206 -19.24 1.65 8.71
C ARG A 206 -19.63 3.01 9.29
N ASN A 207 -18.71 3.62 10.02
CA ASN A 207 -18.92 4.85 10.78
C ASN A 207 -18.16 6.03 10.13
N GLY A 208 -18.01 5.99 8.81
CA GLY A 208 -17.41 7.08 8.05
C GLY A 208 -15.89 7.10 7.96
N LEU A 209 -15.39 8.16 7.35
CA LEU A 209 -13.97 8.33 7.01
C LEU A 209 -13.07 8.59 8.23
N ALA A 210 -13.61 9.22 9.28
CA ALA A 210 -12.84 9.51 10.50
C ALA A 210 -12.38 8.20 11.20
N GLU A 211 -13.28 7.24 11.39
CA GLU A 211 -12.92 5.94 11.96
C GLU A 211 -11.94 5.18 11.06
N LEU A 212 -12.19 5.16 9.75
CA LEU A 212 -11.29 4.54 8.77
C LEU A 212 -9.87 5.07 8.90
N SER A 213 -9.71 6.39 8.94
CA SER A 213 -8.40 7.05 9.08
C SER A 213 -7.75 6.76 10.43
N GLN A 214 -8.52 6.75 11.51
CA GLN A 214 -8.03 6.43 12.86
C GLN A 214 -7.52 4.99 12.97
N ASN A 215 -8.18 4.03 12.32
CA ASN A 215 -7.75 2.64 12.25
C ASN A 215 -6.36 2.53 11.62
N LEU A 216 -6.16 3.17 10.47
CA LEU A 216 -4.85 3.22 9.80
C LEU A 216 -3.80 3.96 10.63
N HIS A 217 -4.12 5.13 11.19
CA HIS A 217 -3.19 5.90 12.01
C HIS A 217 -2.70 5.11 13.23
N ARG A 218 -3.61 4.42 13.94
CA ARG A 218 -3.26 3.58 15.08
C ARG A 218 -2.39 2.40 14.66
N CYS A 219 -2.74 1.72 13.57
CA CYS A 219 -1.96 0.62 13.03
C CYS A 219 -0.56 1.09 12.62
N PHE A 220 -0.45 2.17 11.86
CA PHE A 220 0.85 2.64 11.35
C PHE A 220 1.77 3.12 12.47
N ARG A 221 1.27 3.85 13.46
CA ARG A 221 2.08 4.27 14.63
C ARG A 221 2.63 3.08 15.40
N ASN A 222 1.80 2.07 15.63
CA ASN A 222 2.17 0.98 16.53
C ASN A 222 2.87 -0.17 15.79
N ASN A 223 2.49 -0.45 14.54
CA ASN A 223 2.84 -1.67 13.84
C ASN A 223 3.52 -1.47 12.48
N LEU A 224 3.78 -0.23 12.04
CA LEU A 224 4.56 0.07 10.84
C LEU A 224 5.78 0.94 11.15
N CYS A 225 5.60 2.03 11.92
CA CYS A 225 6.70 2.90 12.34
C CYS A 225 7.73 2.13 13.17
N ARG A 226 9.01 2.34 12.88
CA ARG A 226 10.16 1.67 13.52
C ARG A 226 11.20 2.72 13.91
N GLY A 227 12.23 2.27 14.63
CA GLY A 227 13.42 3.05 14.96
C GLY A 227 13.30 3.83 16.28
N PRO A 228 14.36 4.56 16.64
CA PRO A 228 14.52 5.18 17.96
C PRO A 228 13.53 6.33 18.23
N HIS A 229 12.92 6.88 17.20
CA HIS A 229 11.95 7.97 17.31
C HIS A 229 10.49 7.51 17.33
N LYS A 230 10.24 6.18 17.27
CA LYS A 230 8.88 5.64 17.42
C LYS A 230 8.32 6.00 18.79
N GLY A 231 7.16 6.65 18.83
CA GLY A 231 6.50 7.03 20.08
C GLY A 231 7.11 8.23 20.82
N LYS A 232 8.13 8.88 20.25
CA LYS A 232 8.70 10.12 20.80
C LYS A 232 8.10 11.34 20.11
N VAL A 233 8.06 12.45 20.85
CA VAL A 233 7.80 13.77 20.26
C VAL A 233 8.92 14.07 19.27
N ARG A 234 8.58 14.66 18.13
CA ARG A 234 9.59 15.06 17.15
C ARG A 234 10.33 16.29 17.68
N PRO A 235 11.66 16.38 17.46
CA PRO A 235 12.40 17.60 17.80
C PRO A 235 11.87 18.78 17.00
N ILE A 236 12.05 19.98 17.55
CA ILE A 236 11.77 21.22 16.84
C ILE A 236 12.89 21.42 15.83
N LEU A 237 12.55 21.44 14.55
CA LEU A 237 13.49 21.50 13.44
C LEU A 237 13.49 22.89 12.82
N ILE A 238 14.67 23.42 12.52
CA ILE A 238 14.85 24.58 11.64
C ILE A 238 15.37 24.12 10.28
N ASN A 239 14.92 24.81 9.24
CA ASN A 239 15.41 24.64 7.87
C ASN A 239 15.95 25.98 7.39
N SER A 240 17.17 26.01 6.86
CA SER A 240 17.82 27.24 6.38
C SER A 240 17.27 27.74 5.04
N TRP A 241 16.42 26.97 4.35
CA TRP A 241 15.98 27.29 2.98
C TRP A 241 15.36 28.68 2.87
N GLU A 242 14.37 29.00 3.69
CA GLU A 242 13.69 30.31 3.65
C GLU A 242 14.57 31.46 4.15
N ALA A 243 15.61 31.18 4.95
CA ALA A 243 16.54 32.21 5.43
C ALA A 243 17.60 32.58 4.40
N SER A 244 18.09 31.61 3.62
CA SER A 244 19.32 31.77 2.82
C SER A 244 19.20 31.31 1.38
N TYR A 245 18.22 30.46 1.04
CA TYR A 245 18.13 29.76 -0.25
C TYR A 245 19.47 29.08 -0.61
N PHE A 246 20.10 29.51 -1.69
CA PHE A 246 21.43 29.05 -2.15
C PHE A 246 22.59 29.95 -1.70
N ASP A 247 22.32 31.07 -1.07
CA ASP A 247 23.31 32.06 -0.61
C ASP A 247 23.66 31.81 0.86
N PHE A 248 24.48 30.77 1.08
CA PHE A 248 24.98 30.41 2.40
C PHE A 248 26.39 29.84 2.34
N ASP A 249 27.12 30.00 3.44
CA ASP A 249 28.39 29.38 3.72
C ASP A 249 28.39 28.69 5.10
N GLY A 250 29.52 28.10 5.47
CA GLY A 250 29.63 27.42 6.76
C GLY A 250 29.48 28.35 7.97
N GLU A 251 29.92 29.59 7.85
CA GLU A 251 29.86 30.57 8.93
C GLU A 251 28.40 31.01 9.18
N SER A 252 27.67 31.34 8.12
CA SER A 252 26.27 31.77 8.21
C SER A 252 25.36 30.66 8.77
N ILE A 253 25.60 29.39 8.38
CA ILE A 253 24.85 28.23 8.92
C ILE A 253 25.18 28.00 10.40
N LEU A 254 26.47 28.14 10.79
CA LEU A 254 26.84 28.01 12.20
C LEU A 254 26.18 29.07 13.07
N LYS A 255 26.18 30.35 12.62
CA LYS A 255 25.48 31.45 13.31
C LYS A 255 23.99 31.15 13.47
N LEU A 256 23.32 30.70 12.40
CA LEU A 256 21.91 30.31 12.44
C LEU A 256 21.67 29.17 13.45
N ALA A 257 22.57 28.20 13.55
CA ALA A 257 22.46 27.10 14.49
C ALA A 257 22.64 27.57 15.94
N GLU A 258 23.56 28.49 16.21
CA GLU A 258 23.77 29.10 17.53
C GLU A 258 22.55 29.90 17.98
N GLU A 259 21.98 30.75 17.14
CA GLU A 259 20.75 31.48 17.41
C GLU A 259 19.56 30.54 17.63
N ALA A 260 19.43 29.50 16.80
CA ALA A 260 18.39 28.48 16.94
C ALA A 260 18.46 27.76 18.29
N LYS A 261 19.67 27.42 18.75
CA LYS A 261 19.90 26.78 20.04
C LYS A 261 19.48 27.69 21.21
N GLU A 262 19.76 28.97 21.14
CA GLU A 262 19.33 29.98 22.17
C GLU A 262 17.81 30.04 22.27
N LEU A 263 17.10 29.85 21.15
CA LEU A 263 15.64 29.80 21.07
C LEU A 263 15.03 28.47 21.46
N GLY A 264 15.84 27.47 21.80
CA GLY A 264 15.39 26.15 22.21
C GLY A 264 14.99 25.24 21.05
N ILE A 265 15.50 25.49 19.84
CA ILE A 265 15.39 24.59 18.70
C ILE A 265 16.41 23.45 18.91
N GLU A 266 16.00 22.19 18.61
CA GLU A 266 16.76 20.97 18.93
C GLU A 266 17.60 20.44 17.76
#